data_e1a0a681137c8bd1581442fbe27b3d96
#
_entry.id   e1a0a681137c8bd1581442fbe27b3d96
#
_cell.length_a   1.000
_cell.length_b   1.000
_cell.length_c   1.000
_cell.angle_alpha   90.00
_cell.angle_beta   90.00
_cell.angle_gamma   90.00
#
_symmetry.space_group_name_H-M   'P 1'
#
loop_
_entity.id
_entity.type
_entity.pdbx_description
1 polymer ?
#
loop_
_entity_poly.entity_id
_entity_poly.type
_entity_poly.pdbx_seq_one_letter_code
_entity_poly.pdbx_strand_id
1 'polypeptide(L)'
;RQCLEDVWEPDATMGNYLYNWSLKADGTPGTQFTYFKIHKKALYEWACPVHEYLRYKGSGSEKKVFIHGMVLDHYPDPEKSRKSYLPLLEMAVQEEPENDRMTYYLGREYMYVGRWQECITTLKRHLKLPTAWWPEERCASMRWIAKSYHHIGDNTKAYCWYYRAIAEVPHMRDPYIEFAKLAYLLHDWSTVLYLITAALKIKEKSRHYVNMGYSWDHTPDDLGAIACYYLGMYERSLHHAQNALTFSPDDERLQKNLVLIRNKCKEIGISEN
;
A
#
# COMPACT_ATOMS: atom_id res chain seq x y z
N ARG A 1 -14.63 -27.42 -1.33
CA ARG A 1 -16.08 -27.59 -1.14
C ARG A 1 -16.37 -27.80 0.36
N GLN A 2 -15.72 -28.76 1.02
CA GLN A 2 -15.94 -29.06 2.45
C GLN A 2 -15.81 -27.81 3.33
N CYS A 3 -14.73 -27.01 3.19
CA CYS A 3 -14.53 -25.78 3.97
C CYS A 3 -15.69 -24.77 3.85
N LEU A 4 -16.39 -24.76 2.71
CA LEU A 4 -17.57 -23.93 2.52
C LEU A 4 -18.79 -24.51 3.23
N GLU A 5 -19.01 -25.81 3.08
CA GLU A 5 -20.13 -26.53 3.71
C GLU A 5 -20.07 -26.47 5.23
N ASP A 6 -18.86 -26.51 5.82
CA ASP A 6 -18.64 -26.47 7.27
C ASP A 6 -19.04 -25.12 7.92
N VAL A 7 -19.03 -24.01 7.17
CA VAL A 7 -19.25 -22.68 7.73
C VAL A 7 -20.47 -21.95 7.13
N TRP A 8 -21.07 -22.51 6.06
CA TRP A 8 -22.19 -21.87 5.37
C TRP A 8 -23.50 -22.08 6.13
N GLU A 9 -23.89 -21.08 6.90
CA GLU A 9 -25.16 -21.07 7.59
C GLU A 9 -26.34 -20.79 6.62
N PRO A 10 -27.59 -21.26 6.91
CA PRO A 10 -28.74 -21.08 6.01
C PRO A 10 -29.05 -19.64 5.64
N ASP A 11 -28.80 -18.69 6.55
CA ASP A 11 -29.00 -17.27 6.34
C ASP A 11 -27.74 -16.53 5.87
N ALA A 12 -26.57 -17.18 5.79
CA ALA A 12 -25.38 -16.60 5.20
C ALA A 12 -25.64 -16.13 3.77
N THR A 13 -25.20 -14.93 3.44
CA THR A 13 -25.39 -14.31 2.12
C THR A 13 -24.09 -14.28 1.31
N MET A 14 -22.95 -14.19 1.99
CA MET A 14 -21.62 -14.04 1.37
C MET A 14 -20.54 -14.77 2.16
N GLY A 15 -19.59 -15.39 1.45
CA GLY A 15 -18.40 -16.03 2.01
C GLY A 15 -17.14 -15.22 1.75
N ASN A 16 -16.41 -14.94 2.83
CA ASN A 16 -15.11 -14.28 2.82
C ASN A 16 -13.99 -15.32 2.94
N TYR A 17 -12.88 -15.12 2.26
CA TYR A 17 -11.73 -16.02 2.26
C TYR A 17 -10.42 -15.23 2.07
N LEU A 18 -9.27 -15.85 2.29
CA LEU A 18 -7.97 -15.25 2.05
C LEU A 18 -7.65 -15.23 0.56
N TYR A 19 -7.16 -14.10 0.09
CA TYR A 19 -6.76 -13.89 -1.29
C TYR A 19 -5.32 -13.37 -1.34
N ASN A 20 -4.44 -14.15 -1.96
CA ASN A 20 -3.07 -13.77 -2.23
C ASN A 20 -3.03 -13.03 -3.57
N TRP A 21 -3.06 -11.69 -3.51
CA TRP A 21 -2.98 -10.84 -4.70
C TRP A 21 -1.63 -10.96 -5.42
N SER A 22 -0.58 -11.14 -4.65
CA SER A 22 0.76 -11.40 -5.18
C SER A 22 1.47 -12.45 -4.34
N LEU A 23 2.34 -13.23 -4.99
CA LEU A 23 3.25 -14.16 -4.36
C LEU A 23 4.68 -13.64 -4.50
N LYS A 24 5.52 -13.92 -3.51
CA LYS A 24 6.96 -13.69 -3.56
C LYS A 24 7.64 -14.79 -4.41
N ALA A 25 8.92 -14.61 -4.71
CA ALA A 25 9.70 -15.58 -5.48
C ALA A 25 9.78 -16.97 -4.83
N ASP A 26 9.70 -17.03 -3.50
CA ASP A 26 9.66 -18.27 -2.71
C ASP A 26 8.26 -18.90 -2.62
N GLY A 27 7.25 -18.33 -3.29
CA GLY A 27 5.87 -18.80 -3.26
C GLY A 27 5.06 -18.33 -2.04
N THR A 28 5.67 -17.63 -1.08
CA THR A 28 4.95 -17.10 0.07
C THR A 28 4.11 -15.88 -0.29
N PRO A 29 3.01 -15.59 0.46
CA PRO A 29 2.17 -14.44 0.20
C PRO A 29 2.93 -13.11 0.27
N GLY A 30 2.84 -12.30 -0.78
CA GLY A 30 3.29 -10.91 -0.82
C GLY A 30 2.20 -9.97 -0.26
N THR A 31 1.23 -9.63 -1.11
CA THR A 31 0.03 -8.88 -0.69
C THR A 31 -1.13 -9.85 -0.49
N GLN A 32 -1.63 -9.91 0.73
CA GLN A 32 -2.76 -10.78 1.10
C GLN A 32 -3.85 -9.94 1.76
N PHE A 33 -5.11 -10.21 1.42
CA PHE A 33 -6.27 -9.60 2.05
C PHE A 33 -7.49 -10.52 2.01
N THR A 34 -8.52 -10.18 2.78
CA THR A 34 -9.81 -10.85 2.74
C THR A 34 -10.58 -10.46 1.49
N TYR A 35 -11.05 -11.47 0.74
CA TYR A 35 -11.81 -11.26 -0.49
C TYR A 35 -13.17 -11.96 -0.43
N PHE A 36 -14.11 -11.56 -1.30
CA PHE A 36 -15.51 -11.97 -1.21
C PHE A 36 -16.11 -12.08 -2.62
N LYS A 37 -16.05 -13.27 -3.19
CA LYS A 37 -16.70 -13.57 -4.48
C LYS A 37 -17.69 -14.74 -4.40
N ILE A 38 -17.76 -15.43 -3.25
CA ILE A 38 -18.73 -16.49 -2.99
C ILE A 38 -19.96 -15.84 -2.38
N HIS A 39 -21.13 -15.97 -3.04
CA HIS A 39 -22.36 -15.29 -2.62
C HIS A 39 -23.63 -16.01 -3.12
N LYS A 40 -24.74 -15.74 -2.47
CA LYS A 40 -26.07 -16.13 -2.98
C LYS A 40 -26.43 -15.28 -4.19
N LYS A 41 -26.40 -15.86 -5.39
CA LYS A 41 -26.63 -15.17 -6.68
C LYS A 41 -27.88 -14.28 -6.69
N ALA A 42 -28.97 -14.74 -6.06
CA ALA A 42 -30.23 -13.99 -6.03
C ALA A 42 -30.17 -12.67 -5.24
N LEU A 43 -29.19 -12.55 -4.30
CA LEU A 43 -29.08 -11.40 -3.40
C LEU A 43 -28.01 -10.39 -3.79
N TYR A 44 -27.31 -10.63 -4.90
CA TYR A 44 -26.23 -9.73 -5.33
C TYR A 44 -26.27 -9.46 -6.82
N GLU A 45 -25.74 -8.32 -7.20
CA GLU A 45 -25.47 -7.94 -8.58
C GLU A 45 -24.05 -7.40 -8.72
N TRP A 46 -23.47 -7.55 -9.90
CA TRP A 46 -22.19 -6.92 -10.22
C TRP A 46 -22.40 -5.43 -10.48
N ALA A 47 -21.62 -4.59 -9.84
CA ALA A 47 -21.64 -3.14 -10.00
C ALA A 47 -20.29 -2.65 -10.52
N CYS A 48 -20.33 -1.57 -11.28
CA CYS A 48 -19.21 -0.88 -11.93
C CYS A 48 -18.62 -1.62 -13.14
N PRO A 49 -18.20 -0.87 -14.17
CA PRO A 49 -17.67 -1.45 -15.43
C PRO A 49 -16.24 -1.95 -15.30
N VAL A 50 -15.52 -1.53 -14.24
CA VAL A 50 -14.16 -1.92 -13.91
C VAL A 50 -13.97 -1.88 -12.38
N HIS A 51 -13.07 -2.71 -11.84
CA HIS A 51 -12.95 -2.92 -10.39
C HIS A 51 -14.28 -3.36 -9.77
N GLU A 52 -14.99 -4.24 -10.46
CA GLU A 52 -16.32 -4.72 -10.16
C GLU A 52 -16.39 -5.25 -8.72
N TYR A 53 -17.50 -4.95 -8.07
CA TYR A 53 -17.83 -5.49 -6.76
C TYR A 53 -19.26 -6.02 -6.72
N LEU A 54 -19.54 -6.84 -5.72
CA LEU A 54 -20.87 -7.38 -5.47
C LEU A 54 -21.67 -6.38 -4.64
N ARG A 55 -22.72 -5.83 -5.22
CA ARG A 55 -23.70 -4.97 -4.54
C ARG A 55 -24.82 -5.85 -4.00
N TYR A 56 -25.05 -5.77 -2.68
CA TYR A 56 -26.16 -6.47 -2.06
C TYR A 56 -27.49 -5.79 -2.42
N LYS A 57 -28.50 -6.58 -2.81
CA LYS A 57 -29.85 -6.12 -3.21
C LYS A 57 -30.97 -6.80 -2.42
N GLY A 58 -30.63 -7.56 -1.37
CA GLY A 58 -31.63 -8.18 -0.50
C GLY A 58 -32.34 -7.16 0.39
N SER A 59 -33.53 -7.52 0.85
CA SER A 59 -34.32 -6.67 1.79
C SER A 59 -33.90 -6.85 3.26
N GLY A 60 -33.12 -7.89 3.58
CA GLY A 60 -32.64 -8.18 4.94
C GLY A 60 -31.20 -7.72 5.16
N SER A 61 -30.63 -8.09 6.31
CA SER A 61 -29.23 -7.81 6.63
C SER A 61 -28.29 -8.71 5.83
N GLU A 62 -27.18 -8.13 5.36
CA GLU A 62 -26.10 -8.89 4.76
C GLU A 62 -25.35 -9.70 5.84
N LYS A 63 -25.32 -11.04 5.70
CA LYS A 63 -24.60 -11.92 6.62
C LYS A 63 -23.39 -12.53 5.93
N LYS A 64 -22.19 -12.18 6.43
CA LYS A 64 -20.91 -12.66 5.90
C LYS A 64 -20.35 -13.72 6.82
N VAL A 65 -19.88 -14.82 6.24
CA VAL A 65 -19.15 -15.88 6.94
C VAL A 65 -17.71 -15.93 6.46
N PHE A 66 -16.78 -16.30 7.32
CA PHE A 66 -15.38 -16.49 6.92
C PHE A 66 -15.11 -17.96 6.68
N ILE A 67 -14.61 -18.29 5.49
CA ILE A 67 -14.33 -19.67 5.07
C ILE A 67 -12.90 -19.99 5.45
N HIS A 68 -12.74 -20.61 6.62
CA HIS A 68 -11.45 -21.06 7.11
C HIS A 68 -10.86 -22.16 6.20
N GLY A 69 -9.55 -22.09 5.99
CA GLY A 69 -8.83 -23.05 5.12
C GLY A 69 -8.99 -22.81 3.62
N MET A 70 -9.77 -21.80 3.20
CA MET A 70 -9.84 -21.38 1.80
C MET A 70 -8.87 -20.23 1.53
N VAL A 71 -7.92 -20.46 0.63
CA VAL A 71 -6.98 -19.46 0.12
C VAL A 71 -7.03 -19.51 -1.40
N LEU A 72 -7.02 -18.35 -2.04
CA LEU A 72 -6.96 -18.23 -3.49
C LEU A 72 -5.71 -17.44 -3.89
N ASP A 73 -4.86 -18.05 -4.70
CA ASP A 73 -3.67 -17.42 -5.25
C ASP A 73 -3.98 -16.79 -6.61
N HIS A 74 -3.57 -15.53 -6.79
CA HIS A 74 -3.71 -14.82 -8.04
C HIS A 74 -2.40 -14.85 -8.82
N TYR A 75 -2.49 -15.38 -10.03
CA TYR A 75 -1.42 -15.37 -11.02
C TYR A 75 -1.78 -14.32 -12.09
N PRO A 76 -1.14 -13.16 -12.10
CA PRO A 76 -1.47 -12.10 -13.05
C PRO A 76 -1.13 -12.55 -14.48
N ASP A 77 -2.03 -12.26 -15.41
CA ASP A 77 -1.77 -12.41 -16.84
C ASP A 77 -0.85 -11.25 -17.30
N PRO A 78 0.39 -11.51 -17.68
CA PRO A 78 1.34 -10.47 -18.10
C PRO A 78 0.94 -9.78 -19.40
N GLU A 79 0.11 -10.41 -20.22
CA GLU A 79 -0.35 -9.85 -21.50
C GLU A 79 -1.62 -8.99 -21.36
N LYS A 80 -2.25 -8.99 -20.17
CA LYS A 80 -3.46 -8.24 -19.92
C LYS A 80 -3.22 -6.74 -19.98
N SER A 81 -3.71 -6.09 -21.03
CA SER A 81 -3.64 -4.64 -21.19
C SER A 81 -4.55 -3.91 -20.18
N ARG A 82 -4.04 -2.83 -19.59
CA ARG A 82 -4.81 -1.90 -18.74
C ARG A 82 -5.36 -0.70 -19.52
N LYS A 83 -5.17 -0.62 -20.85
CA LYS A 83 -5.53 0.55 -21.66
C LYS A 83 -7.02 0.93 -21.57
N SER A 84 -7.90 -0.03 -21.33
CA SER A 84 -9.34 0.21 -21.19
C SER A 84 -9.75 0.75 -19.81
N TYR A 85 -8.89 0.68 -18.78
CA TYR A 85 -9.29 1.05 -17.42
C TYR A 85 -9.60 2.53 -17.28
N LEU A 86 -8.75 3.39 -17.83
CA LEU A 86 -8.94 4.83 -17.71
C LEU A 86 -10.25 5.32 -18.35
N PRO A 87 -10.57 5.01 -19.63
CA PRO A 87 -11.84 5.40 -20.23
C PRO A 87 -13.08 4.87 -19.48
N LEU A 88 -13.02 3.62 -19.00
CA LEU A 88 -14.12 3.02 -18.24
C LEU A 88 -14.31 3.71 -16.89
N LEU A 89 -13.24 4.13 -16.23
CA LEU A 89 -13.32 4.86 -14.95
C LEU A 89 -13.81 6.30 -15.16
N GLU A 90 -13.39 6.97 -16.24
CA GLU A 90 -13.89 8.30 -16.60
C GLU A 90 -15.41 8.25 -16.86
N MET A 91 -15.88 7.26 -17.61
CA MET A 91 -17.30 7.01 -17.85
C MET A 91 -18.05 6.72 -16.54
N ALA A 92 -17.57 5.80 -15.71
CA ALA A 92 -18.22 5.42 -14.46
C ALA A 92 -18.37 6.62 -13.49
N VAL A 93 -17.37 7.47 -13.40
CA VAL A 93 -17.42 8.69 -12.55
C VAL A 93 -18.33 9.76 -13.15
N GLN A 94 -18.49 9.79 -14.47
CA GLN A 94 -19.45 10.68 -15.13
C GLN A 94 -20.90 10.22 -14.89
N GLU A 95 -21.15 8.91 -14.94
CA GLU A 95 -22.49 8.32 -14.72
C GLU A 95 -22.88 8.38 -13.23
N GLU A 96 -21.96 8.07 -12.31
CA GLU A 96 -22.17 8.08 -10.88
C GLU A 96 -21.18 9.04 -10.16
N PRO A 97 -21.40 10.36 -10.21
CA PRO A 97 -20.45 11.33 -9.64
C PRO A 97 -20.17 11.18 -8.15
N GLU A 98 -21.12 10.67 -7.36
CA GLU A 98 -20.98 10.47 -5.92
C GLU A 98 -20.40 9.09 -5.54
N ASN A 99 -20.01 8.28 -6.53
CA ASN A 99 -19.37 6.99 -6.30
C ASN A 99 -17.90 7.20 -5.87
N ASP A 100 -17.65 7.11 -4.57
CA ASP A 100 -16.32 7.28 -3.97
C ASP A 100 -15.31 6.25 -4.50
N ARG A 101 -15.75 4.99 -4.60
CA ARG A 101 -14.90 3.90 -5.09
C ARG A 101 -14.41 4.16 -6.52
N MET A 102 -15.28 4.56 -7.44
CA MET A 102 -14.88 4.85 -8.83
C MET A 102 -14.02 6.11 -8.89
N THR A 103 -14.33 7.13 -8.09
CA THR A 103 -13.52 8.35 -7.97
C THR A 103 -12.12 8.06 -7.44
N TYR A 104 -11.99 7.18 -6.44
CA TYR A 104 -10.70 6.72 -5.93
C TYR A 104 -9.87 6.00 -7.01
N TYR A 105 -10.47 5.01 -7.69
CA TYR A 105 -9.78 4.27 -8.74
C TYR A 105 -9.41 5.14 -9.94
N LEU A 106 -10.25 6.10 -10.33
CA LEU A 106 -9.94 7.05 -11.38
C LEU A 106 -8.72 7.92 -11.01
N GLY A 107 -8.68 8.46 -9.80
CA GLY A 107 -7.54 9.22 -9.33
C GLY A 107 -6.24 8.41 -9.31
N ARG A 108 -6.33 7.14 -8.90
CA ARG A 108 -5.20 6.21 -8.95
C ARG A 108 -4.73 5.93 -10.37
N GLU A 109 -5.65 5.72 -11.30
CA GLU A 109 -5.30 5.45 -12.70
C GLU A 109 -4.65 6.68 -13.35
N TYR A 110 -5.13 7.89 -13.07
CA TYR A 110 -4.45 9.13 -13.49
C TYR A 110 -3.00 9.19 -13.00
N MET A 111 -2.75 8.79 -11.74
CA MET A 111 -1.40 8.71 -11.20
C MET A 111 -0.52 7.71 -11.98
N TYR A 112 -1.04 6.55 -12.33
CA TYR A 112 -0.29 5.53 -13.07
C TYR A 112 0.08 5.95 -14.50
N VAL A 113 -0.75 6.78 -15.14
CA VAL A 113 -0.48 7.28 -16.48
C VAL A 113 0.20 8.67 -16.49
N GLY A 114 0.61 9.18 -15.34
CA GLY A 114 1.34 10.44 -15.22
C GLY A 114 0.47 11.71 -15.39
N ARG A 115 -0.86 11.59 -15.35
CA ARG A 115 -1.80 12.73 -15.38
C ARG A 115 -1.94 13.32 -13.97
N TRP A 116 -0.85 13.96 -13.52
CA TRP A 116 -0.67 14.38 -12.12
C TRP A 116 -1.70 15.39 -11.65
N GLN A 117 -2.06 16.36 -12.47
CA GLN A 117 -3.02 17.40 -12.08
C GLN A 117 -4.44 16.82 -11.96
N GLU A 118 -4.80 15.91 -12.85
CA GLU A 118 -6.09 15.21 -12.80
C GLU A 118 -6.16 14.27 -11.60
N CYS A 119 -5.05 13.57 -11.29
CA CYS A 119 -4.94 12.78 -10.08
C CYS A 119 -5.22 13.63 -8.82
N ILE A 120 -4.54 14.78 -8.68
CA ILE A 120 -4.73 15.70 -7.55
C ILE A 120 -6.18 16.15 -7.44
N THR A 121 -6.78 16.58 -8.55
CA THR A 121 -8.16 17.10 -8.57
C THR A 121 -9.16 16.02 -8.20
N THR A 122 -9.03 14.84 -8.81
CA THR A 122 -9.94 13.70 -8.61
C THR A 122 -9.84 13.17 -7.18
N LEU A 123 -8.63 12.97 -6.64
CA LEU A 123 -8.48 12.46 -5.29
C LEU A 123 -8.86 13.48 -4.20
N LYS A 124 -8.66 14.78 -4.44
CA LYS A 124 -9.21 15.81 -3.53
C LYS A 124 -10.74 15.81 -3.52
N ARG A 125 -11.37 15.49 -4.65
CA ARG A 125 -12.82 15.28 -4.71
C ARG A 125 -13.21 14.03 -3.93
N HIS A 126 -12.54 12.88 -4.15
CA HIS A 126 -12.76 11.65 -3.39
C HIS A 126 -12.78 11.91 -1.88
N LEU A 127 -11.78 12.62 -1.35
CA LEU A 127 -11.68 12.94 0.09
C LEU A 127 -12.83 13.78 0.65
N LYS A 128 -13.66 14.40 -0.21
CA LYS A 128 -14.83 15.21 0.17
C LYS A 128 -16.14 14.46 0.04
N LEU A 129 -16.16 13.29 -0.62
CA LEU A 129 -17.38 12.51 -0.78
C LEU A 129 -17.82 11.93 0.57
N PRO A 130 -19.11 12.03 0.93
CA PRO A 130 -19.62 11.54 2.21
C PRO A 130 -19.44 10.03 2.41
N THR A 131 -19.41 9.29 1.30
CA THR A 131 -19.23 7.82 1.26
C THR A 131 -17.78 7.39 1.41
N ALA A 132 -16.80 8.30 1.19
CA ALA A 132 -15.37 8.03 1.33
C ALA A 132 -14.94 8.07 2.81
N TRP A 133 -15.48 7.18 3.62
CA TRP A 133 -15.26 7.14 5.08
C TRP A 133 -14.13 6.21 5.52
N TRP A 134 -13.64 5.30 4.62
CA TRP A 134 -12.61 4.33 4.99
C TRP A 134 -11.22 4.97 5.07
N PRO A 135 -10.61 5.07 6.31
CA PRO A 135 -9.41 5.86 6.52
C PRO A 135 -8.21 5.40 5.69
N GLU A 136 -8.04 4.08 5.51
CA GLU A 136 -6.89 3.53 4.79
C GLU A 136 -6.92 3.87 3.29
N GLU A 137 -8.11 3.90 2.68
CA GLU A 137 -8.28 4.31 1.28
C GLU A 137 -8.12 5.84 1.14
N ARG A 138 -8.60 6.62 2.11
CA ARG A 138 -8.36 8.06 2.20
C ARG A 138 -6.87 8.37 2.34
N CYS A 139 -6.18 7.63 3.20
CA CYS A 139 -4.72 7.72 3.36
C CYS A 139 -4.01 7.41 2.03
N ALA A 140 -4.41 6.37 1.30
CA ALA A 140 -3.87 6.06 -0.02
C ALA A 140 -4.07 7.20 -1.02
N SER A 141 -5.26 7.82 -1.03
CA SER A 141 -5.53 9.02 -1.85
C SER A 141 -4.60 10.17 -1.50
N MET A 142 -4.37 10.43 -0.21
CA MET A 142 -3.44 11.50 0.23
C MET A 142 -2.00 11.23 -0.19
N ARG A 143 -1.54 9.98 -0.12
CA ARG A 143 -0.21 9.56 -0.58
C ARG A 143 -0.04 9.81 -2.08
N TRP A 144 -1.04 9.47 -2.89
CA TRP A 144 -0.98 9.69 -4.35
C TRP A 144 -1.09 11.17 -4.72
N ILE A 145 -1.85 11.97 -3.98
CA ILE A 145 -1.84 13.44 -4.12
C ILE A 145 -0.43 13.98 -3.81
N ALA A 146 0.19 13.51 -2.72
CA ALA A 146 1.55 13.91 -2.35
C ALA A 146 2.55 13.57 -3.46
N LYS A 147 2.52 12.31 -3.95
CA LYS A 147 3.36 11.87 -5.05
C LYS A 147 3.14 12.72 -6.31
N SER A 148 1.90 13.03 -6.65
CA SER A 148 1.57 13.86 -7.81
C SER A 148 2.08 15.29 -7.66
N TYR A 149 2.00 15.89 -6.45
CA TYR A 149 2.60 17.20 -6.19
C TYR A 149 4.11 17.18 -6.35
N HIS A 150 4.80 16.13 -5.92
CA HIS A 150 6.24 15.99 -6.17
C HIS A 150 6.55 15.98 -7.67
N HIS A 151 5.81 15.21 -8.46
CA HIS A 151 6.04 15.13 -9.91
C HIS A 151 5.79 16.44 -10.67
N ILE A 152 4.94 17.33 -10.15
CA ILE A 152 4.76 18.69 -10.71
C ILE A 152 5.68 19.73 -10.06
N GLY A 153 6.65 19.30 -9.25
CA GLY A 153 7.68 20.18 -8.65
C GLY A 153 7.28 20.87 -7.35
N ASP A 154 6.08 20.62 -6.81
CA ASP A 154 5.61 21.26 -5.56
C ASP A 154 5.88 20.37 -4.34
N ASN A 155 7.16 20.27 -3.95
CA ASN A 155 7.57 19.43 -2.82
C ASN A 155 6.99 19.90 -1.48
N THR A 156 6.73 21.20 -1.32
CA THR A 156 6.10 21.75 -0.11
C THR A 156 4.69 21.15 0.09
N LYS A 157 3.87 21.15 -0.97
CA LYS A 157 2.55 20.52 -0.90
C LYS A 157 2.65 19.00 -0.79
N ALA A 158 3.63 18.35 -1.43
CA ALA A 158 3.87 16.93 -1.28
C ALA A 158 4.08 16.55 0.20
N TYR A 159 4.96 17.26 0.91
CA TYR A 159 5.19 17.08 2.34
C TYR A 159 3.91 17.26 3.16
N CYS A 160 3.17 18.36 2.93
CA CYS A 160 1.90 18.62 3.62
C CYS A 160 0.90 17.46 3.46
N TRP A 161 0.81 16.87 2.27
CA TRP A 161 -0.10 15.76 2.01
C TRP A 161 0.35 14.45 2.63
N TYR A 162 1.67 14.19 2.70
CA TYR A 162 2.19 13.05 3.45
C TYR A 162 1.94 13.18 4.95
N TYR A 163 2.11 14.37 5.54
CA TYR A 163 1.74 14.59 6.95
C TYR A 163 0.26 14.34 7.21
N ARG A 164 -0.63 14.75 6.29
CA ARG A 164 -2.07 14.43 6.39
C ARG A 164 -2.33 12.93 6.30
N ALA A 165 -1.64 12.23 5.40
CA ALA A 165 -1.76 10.78 5.27
C ALA A 165 -1.33 10.05 6.55
N ILE A 166 -0.26 10.49 7.20
CA ILE A 166 0.19 9.97 8.50
C ILE A 166 -0.86 10.26 9.59
N ALA A 167 -1.41 11.47 9.62
CA ALA A 167 -2.44 11.84 10.61
C ALA A 167 -3.75 11.06 10.42
N GLU A 168 -4.12 10.73 9.18
CA GLU A 168 -5.31 9.95 8.87
C GLU A 168 -5.17 8.51 9.38
N VAL A 169 -4.00 7.86 9.20
CA VAL A 169 -3.76 6.45 9.58
C VAL A 169 -2.37 6.28 10.21
N PRO A 170 -2.17 6.75 11.46
CA PRO A 170 -0.86 6.75 12.10
C PRO A 170 -0.31 5.35 12.42
N HIS A 171 -1.14 4.32 12.35
CA HIS A 171 -0.80 2.92 12.61
C HIS A 171 -0.42 2.13 11.35
N MET A 172 -0.35 2.75 10.17
CA MET A 172 0.15 2.14 8.94
C MET A 172 1.56 2.63 8.62
N ARG A 173 2.44 1.71 8.17
CA ARG A 173 3.81 2.06 7.74
C ARG A 173 3.85 2.84 6.44
N ASP A 174 2.90 2.57 5.54
CA ASP A 174 2.94 3.05 4.16
C ASP A 174 3.12 4.57 4.00
N PRO A 175 2.36 5.45 4.69
CA PRO A 175 2.55 6.89 4.55
C PRO A 175 3.93 7.36 5.04
N TYR A 176 4.48 6.73 6.07
CA TYR A 176 5.82 7.05 6.56
C TYR A 176 6.90 6.65 5.56
N ILE A 177 6.80 5.43 5.00
CA ILE A 177 7.82 4.92 4.07
C ILE A 177 7.78 5.66 2.74
N GLU A 178 6.60 5.96 2.20
CA GLU A 178 6.51 6.76 0.97
C GLU A 178 7.00 8.19 1.17
N PHE A 179 6.73 8.78 2.33
CA PHE A 179 7.28 10.10 2.66
C PHE A 179 8.81 10.03 2.83
N ALA A 180 9.33 9.00 3.50
CA ALA A 180 10.77 8.80 3.64
C ALA A 180 11.46 8.62 2.27
N LYS A 181 10.83 7.93 1.30
CA LYS A 181 11.34 7.84 -0.07
C LYS A 181 11.42 9.21 -0.74
N LEU A 182 10.43 10.07 -0.56
CA LEU A 182 10.49 11.44 -1.08
C LEU A 182 11.59 12.25 -0.40
N ALA A 183 11.67 12.23 0.94
CA ALA A 183 12.71 12.91 1.70
C ALA A 183 14.12 12.43 1.30
N TYR A 184 14.28 11.13 1.04
CA TYR A 184 15.52 10.55 0.51
C TYR A 184 15.91 11.17 -0.84
N LEU A 185 14.97 11.28 -1.78
CA LEU A 185 15.23 11.91 -3.09
C LEU A 185 15.63 13.40 -2.96
N LEU A 186 15.17 14.05 -1.91
CA LEU A 186 15.48 15.44 -1.61
C LEU A 186 16.69 15.60 -0.68
N HIS A 187 17.38 14.53 -0.33
CA HIS A 187 18.51 14.48 0.60
C HIS A 187 18.21 15.04 2.00
N ASP A 188 16.93 15.01 2.42
CA ASP A 188 16.50 15.41 3.75
C ASP A 188 16.65 14.23 4.75
N TRP A 189 17.89 13.95 5.11
CA TRP A 189 18.26 12.77 5.91
C TRP A 189 17.62 12.75 7.30
N SER A 190 17.45 13.89 7.90
CA SER A 190 16.79 14.03 9.21
C SER A 190 15.32 13.61 9.15
N THR A 191 14.58 14.04 8.13
CA THR A 191 13.20 13.63 7.90
C THR A 191 13.13 12.12 7.59
N VAL A 192 14.05 11.59 6.76
CA VAL A 192 14.13 10.14 6.51
C VAL A 192 14.25 9.38 7.81
N LEU A 193 15.25 9.71 8.65
CA LEU A 193 15.51 9.00 9.90
C LEU A 193 14.33 9.09 10.87
N TYR A 194 13.69 10.25 10.99
CA TYR A 194 12.49 10.42 11.82
C TYR A 194 11.36 9.48 11.37
N LEU A 195 11.05 9.48 10.06
CA LEU A 195 9.97 8.70 9.49
C LEU A 195 10.20 7.19 9.60
N ILE A 196 11.43 6.74 9.32
CA ILE A 196 11.80 5.33 9.46
C ILE A 196 11.71 4.89 10.92
N THR A 197 12.20 5.71 11.86
CA THR A 197 12.12 5.42 13.29
C THR A 197 10.65 5.30 13.75
N ALA A 198 9.76 6.14 13.24
CA ALA A 198 8.33 6.06 13.54
C ALA A 198 7.67 4.83 12.90
N ALA A 199 7.95 4.55 11.62
CA ALA A 199 7.41 3.40 10.90
C ALA A 199 7.80 2.06 11.56
N LEU A 200 9.05 1.90 11.97
CA LEU A 200 9.55 0.66 12.57
C LEU A 200 8.97 0.35 13.96
N LYS A 201 8.35 1.34 14.64
CA LYS A 201 7.58 1.09 15.87
C LYS A 201 6.26 0.37 15.61
N ILE A 202 5.71 0.47 14.40
CA ILE A 202 4.49 -0.22 14.00
C ILE A 202 4.85 -1.68 13.69
N LYS A 203 4.34 -2.63 14.50
CA LYS A 203 4.70 -4.06 14.39
C LYS A 203 3.64 -4.89 13.67
N GLU A 204 2.39 -4.41 13.65
CA GLU A 204 1.29 -5.15 13.05
C GLU A 204 0.99 -4.67 11.63
N LYS A 205 1.00 -5.63 10.69
CA LYS A 205 0.59 -5.38 9.31
C LYS A 205 -0.90 -5.65 9.18
N SER A 206 -1.68 -4.60 8.92
CA SER A 206 -3.09 -4.76 8.62
C SER A 206 -3.32 -5.49 7.28
N ARG A 207 -4.43 -6.23 7.17
CA ARG A 207 -4.77 -7.03 5.98
C ARG A 207 -5.65 -6.22 5.02
N HIS A 208 -5.13 -5.08 4.54
CA HIS A 208 -5.83 -4.24 3.57
C HIS A 208 -5.11 -4.24 2.23
N TYR A 209 -5.89 -4.14 1.14
CA TYR A 209 -5.34 -4.12 -0.22
C TYR A 209 -4.51 -2.85 -0.55
N VAL A 210 -4.60 -1.83 0.29
CA VAL A 210 -3.84 -0.57 0.15
C VAL A 210 -2.44 -0.63 0.77
N ASN A 211 -2.09 -1.72 1.48
CA ASN A 211 -0.76 -1.95 2.01
C ASN A 211 0.25 -2.25 0.90
N MET A 212 1.41 -1.63 1.01
CA MET A 212 2.50 -1.82 0.06
C MET A 212 3.54 -2.80 0.64
N GLY A 213 3.95 -3.78 -0.15
CA GLY A 213 4.92 -4.81 0.28
C GLY A 213 6.23 -4.22 0.79
N TYR A 214 6.74 -3.20 0.10
CA TYR A 214 8.00 -2.53 0.44
C TYR A 214 7.99 -1.79 1.79
N SER A 215 6.83 -1.57 2.41
CA SER A 215 6.77 -1.03 3.76
C SER A 215 7.12 -2.07 4.84
N TRP A 216 7.27 -3.35 4.44
CA TRP A 216 7.46 -4.49 5.33
C TRP A 216 8.61 -5.42 4.90
N ASP A 217 9.41 -5.02 3.92
CA ASP A 217 10.63 -5.69 3.50
C ASP A 217 11.88 -4.94 3.99
N HIS A 218 13.01 -5.08 3.30
CA HIS A 218 14.28 -4.40 3.61
C HIS A 218 14.22 -2.87 3.48
N THR A 219 13.24 -2.31 2.76
CA THR A 219 13.22 -0.87 2.39
C THR A 219 13.29 0.09 3.58
N PRO A 220 12.54 -0.10 4.70
CA PRO A 220 12.66 0.78 5.85
C PRO A 220 14.07 0.84 6.42
N ASP A 221 14.69 -0.33 6.62
CA ASP A 221 16.03 -0.41 7.19
C ASP A 221 17.11 0.07 6.22
N ASP A 222 16.98 -0.16 4.92
CA ASP A 222 17.89 0.37 3.91
C ASP A 222 17.88 1.91 3.90
N LEU A 223 16.71 2.54 3.89
CA LEU A 223 16.57 4.00 4.01
C LEU A 223 17.15 4.52 5.34
N GLY A 224 16.92 3.80 6.44
CA GLY A 224 17.48 4.13 7.75
C GLY A 224 19.00 4.06 7.77
N ALA A 225 19.58 3.04 7.14
CA ALA A 225 21.04 2.89 7.03
C ALA A 225 21.68 4.07 6.30
N ILE A 226 21.10 4.44 5.15
CA ILE A 226 21.61 5.55 4.33
C ILE A 226 21.46 6.88 5.08
N ALA A 227 20.30 7.15 5.67
CA ALA A 227 20.08 8.39 6.41
C ALA A 227 21.04 8.52 7.60
N CYS A 228 21.21 7.46 8.38
CA CYS A 228 22.15 7.43 9.50
C CYS A 228 23.60 7.65 9.04
N TYR A 229 24.01 7.08 7.90
CA TYR A 229 25.33 7.28 7.32
C TYR A 229 25.61 8.76 7.02
N TYR A 230 24.71 9.43 6.31
CA TYR A 230 24.86 10.86 5.99
C TYR A 230 24.75 11.79 7.19
N LEU A 231 24.09 11.36 8.26
CA LEU A 231 24.01 12.09 9.54
C LEU A 231 25.21 11.80 10.47
N GLY A 232 26.18 10.98 10.04
CA GLY A 232 27.33 10.61 10.86
C GLY A 232 27.03 9.63 12.01
N MET A 233 25.84 9.02 12.00
CA MET A 233 25.37 8.06 13.02
C MET A 233 25.74 6.63 12.63
N TYR A 234 27.04 6.36 12.48
CA TYR A 234 27.54 5.16 11.81
C TYR A 234 27.18 3.84 12.50
N GLU A 235 27.14 3.81 13.82
CA GLU A 235 26.71 2.63 14.58
C GLU A 235 25.25 2.26 14.27
N ARG A 236 24.35 3.26 14.26
CA ARG A 236 22.95 3.06 13.87
C ARG A 236 22.82 2.69 12.38
N SER A 237 23.66 3.29 11.53
CA SER A 237 23.72 2.96 10.11
C SER A 237 24.07 1.49 9.91
N LEU A 238 25.08 0.98 10.65
CA LEU A 238 25.50 -0.41 10.62
C LEU A 238 24.36 -1.35 11.03
N HIS A 239 23.69 -1.03 12.15
CA HIS A 239 22.56 -1.82 12.64
C HIS A 239 21.42 -1.91 11.60
N HIS A 240 21.02 -0.79 11.01
CA HIS A 240 20.02 -0.77 9.96
C HIS A 240 20.46 -1.54 8.71
N ALA A 241 21.71 -1.41 8.26
CA ALA A 241 22.23 -2.14 7.10
C ALA A 241 22.24 -3.67 7.33
N GLN A 242 22.58 -4.12 8.54
CA GLN A 242 22.50 -5.53 8.93
C GLN A 242 21.05 -6.03 8.91
N ASN A 243 20.11 -5.26 9.47
CA ASN A 243 18.69 -5.61 9.46
C ASN A 243 18.13 -5.71 8.03
N ALA A 244 18.49 -4.78 7.15
CA ALA A 244 18.04 -4.82 5.75
C ALA A 244 18.43 -6.13 5.07
N LEU A 245 19.67 -6.62 5.31
CA LEU A 245 20.15 -7.88 4.75
C LEU A 245 19.43 -9.12 5.31
N THR A 246 18.83 -9.08 6.50
CA THR A 246 18.02 -10.21 6.98
C THR A 246 16.81 -10.50 6.10
N PHE A 247 16.28 -9.47 5.42
CA PHE A 247 15.15 -9.60 4.49
C PHE A 247 15.57 -10.01 3.08
N SER A 248 16.78 -9.64 2.67
CA SER A 248 17.26 -9.85 1.28
C SER A 248 18.76 -10.11 1.31
N PRO A 249 19.20 -11.30 1.79
CA PRO A 249 20.61 -11.61 2.02
C PRO A 249 21.44 -11.63 0.73
N ASP A 250 20.82 -11.94 -0.42
CA ASP A 250 21.47 -12.04 -1.73
C ASP A 250 21.44 -10.72 -2.54
N ASP A 251 20.92 -9.62 -1.97
CA ASP A 251 20.90 -8.31 -2.64
C ASP A 251 22.31 -7.69 -2.62
N GLU A 252 22.98 -7.72 -3.80
CA GLU A 252 24.34 -7.19 -3.95
C GLU A 252 24.47 -5.72 -3.56
N ARG A 253 23.45 -4.90 -3.76
CA ARG A 253 23.48 -3.47 -3.40
C ARG A 253 23.50 -3.31 -1.89
N LEU A 254 22.67 -4.06 -1.16
CA LEU A 254 22.66 -4.05 0.30
C LEU A 254 23.99 -4.57 0.88
N GLN A 255 24.53 -5.63 0.28
CA GLN A 255 25.86 -6.15 0.67
C GLN A 255 26.95 -5.09 0.48
N LYS A 256 27.00 -4.41 -0.67
CA LYS A 256 27.95 -3.33 -0.95
C LYS A 256 27.80 -2.17 0.03
N ASN A 257 26.55 -1.76 0.35
CA ASN A 257 26.28 -0.73 1.33
C ASN A 257 26.80 -1.12 2.71
N LEU A 258 26.55 -2.36 3.15
CA LEU A 258 27.04 -2.84 4.43
C LEU A 258 28.59 -2.81 4.52
N VAL A 259 29.29 -3.25 3.46
CA VAL A 259 30.76 -3.20 3.41
C VAL A 259 31.26 -1.75 3.55
N LEU A 260 30.66 -0.81 2.82
CA LEU A 260 31.00 0.61 2.90
C LEU A 260 30.82 1.16 4.32
N ILE A 261 29.69 0.88 4.95
CA ILE A 261 29.37 1.34 6.31
C ILE A 261 30.34 0.72 7.32
N ARG A 262 30.64 -0.58 7.21
CA ARG A 262 31.63 -1.28 8.05
C ARG A 262 33.02 -0.66 7.97
N ASN A 263 33.49 -0.36 6.76
CA ASN A 263 34.76 0.29 6.57
C ASN A 263 34.80 1.66 7.24
N LYS A 264 33.72 2.42 7.15
CA LYS A 264 33.61 3.72 7.82
C LYS A 264 33.59 3.59 9.34
N CYS A 265 32.90 2.60 9.90
CA CYS A 265 32.94 2.30 11.33
C CYS A 265 34.36 2.00 11.82
N LYS A 266 35.11 1.16 11.07
CA LYS A 266 36.51 0.82 11.39
C LYS A 266 37.44 2.04 11.39
N GLU A 267 37.29 2.91 10.36
CA GLU A 267 38.09 4.15 10.26
C GLU A 267 37.97 5.05 11.50
N ILE A 268 36.80 5.05 12.13
CA ILE A 268 36.50 5.92 13.29
C ILE A 268 36.50 5.18 14.63
N GLY A 269 36.98 3.91 14.64
CA GLY A 269 37.17 3.13 15.86
C GLY A 269 35.87 2.56 16.46
N ILE A 270 34.80 2.46 15.73
CA ILE A 270 33.57 1.75 16.15
C ILE A 270 33.78 0.25 15.91
N SER A 271 33.79 -0.55 16.98
CA SER A 271 33.84 -2.01 16.90
C SER A 271 32.44 -2.60 16.60
N GLU A 272 32.42 -3.66 15.81
CA GLU A 272 31.22 -4.49 15.66
C GLU A 272 31.07 -5.33 16.96
N ASN A 273 30.08 -5.02 17.79
CA ASN A 273 29.68 -5.88 18.91
C ASN A 273 28.65 -6.89 18.45
#